data_70bc70232c23579ba2871fffc9bc75d3
#
_entry.id   70bc70232c23579ba2871fffc9bc75d3
#
_cell.length_a   1.000
_cell.length_b   1.000
_cell.length_c   1.000
_cell.angle_alpha   90.00
_cell.angle_beta   90.00
_cell.angle_gamma   90.00
#
_symmetry.space_group_name_H-M   'P 1'
#
loop_
_entity.id
_entity.type
_entity.pdbx_description
1 polymer ?
#
loop_
_entity_poly.entity_id
_entity_poly.type
_entity_poly.pdbx_seq_one_letter_code
_entity_poly.pdbx_strand_id
1 'polypeptide(L)'
;MKRECLPALILFIFCTLLSVPGAHAFHPISSKLEFITTYPDYPKVNYGTGAQAQAVRRGEYLAQLGDCLACHTTTDGGQPFAGGLPIPTPFGTFYTPNITPDKETGLGKWSEEDFINVMKEGIRPDGSNSFPAFPYVYFNRVTKSDLKDLWAYLRAIPPVNRENKGNTLPFPANVRLAQYGWKILFFYPDRGDFVPDPDKSAAWNRGAYIVEGLGHCSMCHTPMNLLGASKDEYYLTGQLIEGYWAPDITSRGLETARRYQVADVFADSKLINKAGDVRGPMADVNHNSLSHMTDADAMAVAEYLKSVKSKQPYDAADIKASQPRLKRGEQVFWNACNACHVDGEAGAPRLKDSDNWWRRLQQRPVSALYRHAVQGFNNMPARGACVTCTTEDVEAAVDYIIKKALTDSQWRIYTDKVKVPRTEATNTTTGKQVYQDSCATCHDQGKLGAPVLGNKQQWAPLLSKNFDVLLHNTLQGLNNMPAKGGCTSCTGEDVIAAVKYMAEQAEPNKDYSLW
;
A
#
# COMPACT_ATOMS: atom_id res chain seq x y z
N MET A 1 -20.14 14.04 -52.07
CA MET A 1 -19.56 15.35 -51.71
C MET A 1 -20.21 15.85 -50.42
N LYS A 2 -19.38 16.32 -49.47
CA LYS A 2 -19.66 16.90 -48.15
C LYS A 2 -19.80 15.88 -47.00
N ARG A 3 -18.66 15.35 -46.64
CA ARG A 3 -18.26 15.07 -45.25
C ARG A 3 -17.33 16.21 -44.85
N GLU A 4 -17.74 17.04 -43.91
CA GLU A 4 -16.88 17.92 -43.11
C GLU A 4 -17.78 18.75 -42.19
N CYS A 5 -17.63 18.59 -40.88
CA CYS A 5 -17.93 19.52 -39.79
C CYS A 5 -18.49 18.83 -38.53
N LEU A 6 -17.79 17.82 -37.98
CA LEU A 6 -18.16 17.34 -36.64
C LEU A 6 -16.99 17.20 -35.63
N PRO A 7 -15.69 17.29 -36.00
CA PRO A 7 -14.63 17.19 -34.98
C PRO A 7 -14.29 18.49 -34.25
N ALA A 8 -14.67 19.65 -34.77
CA ALA A 8 -14.20 20.92 -34.21
C ALA A 8 -14.97 21.39 -32.96
N LEU A 9 -16.22 20.97 -32.78
CA LEU A 9 -17.05 21.44 -31.66
C LEU A 9 -16.75 20.70 -30.34
N ILE A 10 -16.29 19.46 -30.38
CA ILE A 10 -15.93 18.69 -29.19
C ILE A 10 -14.57 19.12 -28.63
N LEU A 11 -13.66 19.56 -29.48
CA LEU A 11 -12.33 20.00 -29.04
C LEU A 11 -12.36 21.40 -28.38
N PHE A 12 -13.33 22.25 -28.70
CA PHE A 12 -13.43 23.59 -28.14
C PHE A 12 -13.99 23.63 -26.71
N ILE A 13 -14.81 22.65 -26.33
CA ILE A 13 -15.35 22.55 -24.97
C ILE A 13 -14.27 22.04 -23.96
N PHE A 14 -13.27 21.34 -24.43
CA PHE A 14 -12.19 20.82 -23.58
C PHE A 14 -11.03 21.81 -23.32
N CYS A 15 -10.82 22.80 -24.21
CA CYS A 15 -9.70 23.73 -24.06
C CYS A 15 -9.96 24.93 -23.14
N THR A 16 -11.21 25.21 -22.74
CA THR A 16 -11.52 26.34 -21.84
C THR A 16 -11.58 25.99 -20.36
N LEU A 17 -11.33 24.74 -19.97
CA LEU A 17 -11.40 24.26 -18.58
C LEU A 17 -10.03 24.15 -17.87
N LEU A 18 -8.94 24.69 -18.46
CA LEU A 18 -7.59 24.60 -17.89
C LEU A 18 -7.19 25.79 -16.98
N SER A 19 -8.13 26.63 -16.57
CA SER A 19 -7.86 27.68 -15.60
C SER A 19 -8.79 27.59 -14.40
N VAL A 20 -8.54 26.62 -13.49
CA VAL A 20 -9.10 26.63 -12.14
C VAL A 20 -7.97 26.97 -11.18
N PRO A 21 -7.98 28.15 -10.54
CA PRO A 21 -7.06 28.42 -9.44
C PRO A 21 -7.60 27.77 -8.17
N GLY A 22 -6.73 27.02 -7.48
CA GLY A 22 -6.99 26.55 -6.13
C GLY A 22 -7.14 25.04 -6.00
N ALA A 23 -6.02 24.34 -6.06
CA ALA A 23 -5.92 23.04 -5.40
C ALA A 23 -6.07 23.27 -3.90
N HIS A 24 -7.29 23.15 -3.37
CA HIS A 24 -7.48 23.01 -1.94
C HIS A 24 -6.76 21.74 -1.50
N ALA A 25 -5.75 21.92 -0.65
CA ALA A 25 -5.05 20.84 0.00
C ALA A 25 -6.08 19.91 0.67
N PHE A 26 -6.01 18.64 0.33
CA PHE A 26 -6.73 17.59 1.05
C PHE A 26 -6.36 17.72 2.54
N HIS A 27 -7.29 18.16 3.36
CA HIS A 27 -7.16 17.97 4.81
C HIS A 27 -7.39 16.48 5.07
N PRO A 28 -6.40 15.76 5.59
CA PRO A 28 -6.64 14.41 6.07
C PRO A 28 -7.66 14.53 7.21
N ILE A 29 -8.77 13.83 7.05
CA ILE A 29 -9.73 13.62 8.13
C ILE A 29 -8.93 13.08 9.31
N SER A 30 -9.08 13.77 10.43
CA SER A 30 -8.36 13.55 11.68
C SER A 30 -8.30 12.05 12.05
N SER A 31 -7.09 11.57 12.28
CA SER A 31 -6.73 10.22 12.71
C SER A 31 -7.16 9.90 14.17
N LYS A 32 -8.34 10.30 14.59
CA LYS A 32 -8.84 10.08 15.95
C LYS A 32 -10.07 9.19 16.06
N LEU A 33 -10.32 8.37 15.08
CA LEU A 33 -11.34 7.34 15.19
C LEU A 33 -10.77 6.08 14.50
N GLU A 34 -10.12 5.21 15.31
CA GLU A 34 -10.21 3.78 15.05
C GLU A 34 -11.71 3.46 15.17
N PHE A 35 -12.43 3.69 14.10
CA PHE A 35 -13.70 3.02 13.92
C PHE A 35 -13.34 1.55 13.72
N ILE A 36 -13.62 0.76 14.74
CA ILE A 36 -13.97 -0.62 14.49
C ILE A 36 -15.22 -0.49 13.62
N THR A 37 -15.03 -0.54 12.30
CA THR A 37 -16.13 -0.55 11.34
C THR A 37 -16.88 -1.85 11.60
N THR A 38 -17.98 -1.78 12.35
CA THR A 38 -18.80 -2.94 12.62
C THR A 38 -19.79 -3.08 11.47
N TYR A 39 -19.40 -3.86 10.48
CA TYR A 39 -20.35 -4.33 9.48
C TYR A 39 -21.28 -5.37 10.12
N PRO A 40 -22.56 -5.37 9.78
CA PRO A 40 -23.45 -6.44 10.17
C PRO A 40 -23.12 -7.73 9.41
N ASP A 41 -23.45 -8.86 9.99
CA ASP A 41 -23.36 -10.15 9.30
C ASP A 41 -24.24 -10.18 8.05
N TYR A 42 -23.88 -11.06 7.10
CA TYR A 42 -24.75 -11.36 5.96
C TYR A 42 -26.15 -11.79 6.44
N PRO A 43 -27.23 -11.28 5.83
CA PRO A 43 -28.58 -11.57 6.31
C PRO A 43 -28.94 -13.03 6.12
N LYS A 44 -29.61 -13.61 7.11
CA LYS A 44 -30.16 -14.96 6.97
C LYS A 44 -31.26 -14.98 5.92
N VAL A 45 -31.14 -15.88 4.96
CA VAL A 45 -32.12 -16.04 3.87
C VAL A 45 -32.79 -17.40 3.91
N ASN A 46 -34.03 -17.43 3.42
CA ASN A 46 -34.70 -18.71 3.14
C ASN A 46 -34.26 -19.16 1.73
N TYR A 47 -33.43 -20.18 1.67
CA TYR A 47 -32.94 -20.68 0.39
C TYR A 47 -33.99 -21.36 -0.47
N GLY A 48 -35.12 -21.78 0.13
CA GLY A 48 -36.10 -22.60 -0.59
C GLY A 48 -35.64 -24.04 -0.79
N THR A 49 -36.08 -24.69 -1.87
CA THR A 49 -35.76 -26.09 -2.20
C THR A 49 -35.37 -26.26 -3.67
N GLY A 50 -34.74 -27.38 -4.00
CA GLY A 50 -34.38 -27.73 -5.39
C GLY A 50 -33.38 -26.78 -6.04
N ALA A 51 -33.55 -26.52 -7.33
CA ALA A 51 -32.64 -25.70 -8.14
C ALA A 51 -32.59 -24.24 -7.65
N GLN A 52 -33.71 -23.70 -7.16
CA GLN A 52 -33.75 -22.35 -6.61
C GLN A 52 -32.85 -22.21 -5.36
N ALA A 53 -32.86 -23.21 -4.48
CA ALA A 53 -31.99 -23.21 -3.31
C ALA A 53 -30.51 -23.20 -3.68
N GLN A 54 -30.14 -23.91 -4.73
CA GLN A 54 -28.75 -23.92 -5.24
C GLN A 54 -28.38 -22.56 -5.82
N ALA A 55 -29.25 -21.94 -6.63
CA ALA A 55 -29.01 -20.62 -7.20
C ALA A 55 -28.83 -19.57 -6.10
N VAL A 56 -29.69 -19.54 -5.07
CA VAL A 56 -29.60 -18.59 -3.95
C VAL A 56 -28.29 -18.79 -3.16
N ARG A 57 -27.88 -20.04 -2.86
CA ARG A 57 -26.62 -20.32 -2.15
C ARG A 57 -25.39 -19.90 -2.97
N ARG A 58 -25.40 -20.18 -4.26
CA ARG A 58 -24.33 -19.72 -5.16
C ARG A 58 -24.32 -18.21 -5.24
N GLY A 59 -25.49 -17.57 -5.35
CA GLY A 59 -25.61 -16.11 -5.36
C GLY A 59 -25.11 -15.45 -4.08
N GLU A 60 -25.36 -16.04 -2.91
CA GLU A 60 -24.77 -15.59 -1.63
C GLU A 60 -23.24 -15.60 -1.68
N TYR A 61 -22.67 -16.71 -2.11
CA TYR A 61 -21.21 -16.80 -2.25
C TYR A 61 -20.64 -15.80 -3.26
N LEU A 62 -21.35 -15.57 -4.37
CA LEU A 62 -20.95 -14.56 -5.36
C LEU A 62 -21.07 -13.13 -4.80
N ALA A 63 -22.09 -12.85 -3.97
CA ALA A 63 -22.21 -11.56 -3.27
C ALA A 63 -21.06 -11.33 -2.27
N GLN A 64 -20.63 -12.40 -1.59
CA GLN A 64 -19.43 -12.38 -0.74
C GLN A 64 -18.18 -12.09 -1.55
N LEU A 65 -17.91 -12.83 -2.63
CA LEU A 65 -16.76 -12.60 -3.50
C LEU A 65 -16.73 -11.19 -4.12
N GLY A 66 -17.91 -10.61 -4.37
CA GLY A 66 -18.07 -9.29 -4.97
C GLY A 66 -18.06 -8.13 -3.99
N ASP A 67 -17.83 -8.40 -2.70
CA ASP A 67 -17.82 -7.39 -1.62
C ASP A 67 -19.06 -6.49 -1.59
N CYS A 68 -20.22 -7.06 -1.97
CA CYS A 68 -21.44 -6.29 -2.13
C CYS A 68 -21.92 -5.69 -0.80
N LEU A 69 -21.76 -6.44 0.30
CA LEU A 69 -22.17 -6.02 1.64
C LEU A 69 -21.43 -4.76 2.08
N ALA A 70 -20.09 -4.75 1.98
CA ALA A 70 -19.28 -3.65 2.47
C ALA A 70 -19.63 -2.33 1.76
N CYS A 71 -19.75 -2.35 0.43
CA CYS A 71 -20.14 -1.16 -0.31
C CYS A 71 -21.60 -0.73 -0.07
N HIS A 72 -22.50 -1.69 0.09
CA HIS A 72 -23.95 -1.40 0.17
C HIS A 72 -24.52 -1.39 1.59
N THR A 73 -23.66 -1.16 2.60
CA THR A 73 -24.04 -1.07 4.01
C THR A 73 -23.28 0.05 4.70
N THR A 74 -23.93 0.85 5.52
CA THR A 74 -23.21 1.87 6.31
C THR A 74 -22.54 1.24 7.53
N THR A 75 -21.38 1.77 7.89
CA THR A 75 -20.50 1.26 8.97
C THR A 75 -20.93 1.66 10.38
N ASP A 76 -22.03 2.41 10.51
CA ASP A 76 -22.62 2.90 11.76
C ASP A 76 -23.78 2.02 12.28
N GLY A 77 -23.76 0.73 11.96
CA GLY A 77 -24.83 -0.20 12.31
C GLY A 77 -25.98 -0.22 11.30
N GLY A 78 -25.73 0.16 10.05
CA GLY A 78 -26.70 0.09 8.95
C GLY A 78 -27.19 -1.32 8.67
N GLN A 79 -28.39 -1.43 8.08
CA GLN A 79 -28.92 -2.73 7.68
C GLN A 79 -28.22 -3.26 6.43
N PRO A 80 -27.96 -4.58 6.36
CA PRO A 80 -27.27 -5.20 5.24
C PRO A 80 -27.91 -4.84 3.90
N PHE A 81 -27.07 -4.46 2.93
CA PHE A 81 -27.45 -4.12 1.56
C PHE A 81 -28.39 -2.92 1.39
N ALA A 82 -28.69 -2.18 2.48
CA ALA A 82 -29.58 -1.02 2.43
C ALA A 82 -28.93 0.26 1.87
N GLY A 83 -27.66 0.21 1.48
CA GLY A 83 -26.93 1.33 0.89
C GLY A 83 -26.62 2.46 1.88
N GLY A 84 -26.31 3.63 1.33
CA GLY A 84 -26.09 4.87 2.08
C GLY A 84 -24.64 5.11 2.50
N LEU A 85 -23.71 4.20 2.22
CA LEU A 85 -22.29 4.38 2.50
C LEU A 85 -21.74 5.55 1.66
N PRO A 86 -21.12 6.56 2.28
CA PRO A 86 -20.41 7.60 1.55
C PRO A 86 -19.07 7.08 1.04
N ILE A 87 -18.81 7.21 -0.26
CA ILE A 87 -17.53 6.92 -0.92
C ILE A 87 -16.94 8.24 -1.40
N PRO A 88 -16.01 8.86 -0.64
CA PRO A 88 -15.33 10.08 -1.06
C PRO A 88 -14.35 9.77 -2.19
N THR A 89 -14.39 10.60 -3.23
CA THR A 89 -13.47 10.51 -4.37
C THR A 89 -12.93 11.89 -4.73
N PRO A 90 -11.89 12.00 -5.57
CA PRO A 90 -11.45 13.30 -6.10
C PRO A 90 -12.54 14.06 -6.88
N PHE A 91 -13.60 13.37 -7.32
CA PHE A 91 -14.71 13.95 -8.07
C PHE A 91 -15.91 14.34 -7.19
N GLY A 92 -15.84 14.14 -5.88
CA GLY A 92 -16.92 14.33 -4.92
C GLY A 92 -17.33 13.02 -4.23
N THR A 93 -18.41 13.06 -3.47
CA THR A 93 -18.89 11.89 -2.70
C THR A 93 -20.02 11.17 -3.41
N PHE A 94 -19.82 9.88 -3.65
CA PHE A 94 -20.86 8.96 -4.05
C PHE A 94 -21.55 8.36 -2.82
N TYR A 95 -22.83 8.07 -2.93
CA TYR A 95 -23.57 7.32 -1.93
C TYR A 95 -24.10 6.05 -2.56
N THR A 96 -23.79 4.92 -1.93
CA THR A 96 -24.21 3.62 -2.44
C THR A 96 -25.73 3.45 -2.36
N PRO A 97 -26.37 2.88 -3.38
CA PRO A 97 -27.81 2.68 -3.37
C PRO A 97 -28.21 1.47 -2.51
N ASN A 98 -29.47 1.46 -2.10
CA ASN A 98 -30.16 0.31 -1.55
C ASN A 98 -30.32 -0.77 -2.64
N ILE A 99 -29.75 -1.95 -2.40
CA ILE A 99 -29.85 -3.10 -3.32
C ILE A 99 -30.68 -4.25 -2.75
N THR A 100 -31.44 -4.01 -1.65
CA THR A 100 -32.40 -4.97 -1.16
C THR A 100 -33.64 -5.06 -2.10
N PRO A 101 -34.47 -6.13 -2.01
CA PRO A 101 -35.63 -6.27 -2.85
C PRO A 101 -36.83 -5.38 -2.42
N ASP A 102 -36.56 -4.28 -1.73
CA ASP A 102 -37.60 -3.29 -1.42
C ASP A 102 -38.13 -2.65 -2.70
N LYS A 103 -39.46 -2.54 -2.79
CA LYS A 103 -40.11 -2.06 -4.02
C LYS A 103 -40.05 -0.56 -4.22
N GLU A 104 -39.89 0.23 -3.16
CA GLU A 104 -39.90 1.68 -3.26
C GLU A 104 -38.51 2.27 -3.35
N THR A 105 -37.57 1.71 -2.60
CA THR A 105 -36.24 2.31 -2.45
C THR A 105 -35.08 1.41 -2.97
N GLY A 106 -35.35 0.12 -3.20
CA GLY A 106 -34.37 -0.87 -3.62
C GLY A 106 -34.60 -1.42 -5.03
N LEU A 107 -34.19 -2.68 -5.24
CA LEU A 107 -34.26 -3.36 -6.54
C LEU A 107 -35.60 -4.07 -6.77
N GLY A 108 -36.62 -3.88 -5.90
CA GLY A 108 -37.86 -4.64 -5.93
C GLY A 108 -38.67 -4.52 -7.21
N LYS A 109 -38.52 -3.42 -7.96
CA LYS A 109 -39.21 -3.17 -9.25
C LYS A 109 -38.35 -3.55 -10.47
N TRP A 110 -37.09 -3.94 -10.26
CA TRP A 110 -36.18 -4.30 -11.36
C TRP A 110 -36.46 -5.71 -11.88
N SER A 111 -36.26 -5.90 -13.16
CA SER A 111 -36.19 -7.21 -13.79
C SER A 111 -34.77 -7.82 -13.65
N GLU A 112 -34.66 -9.12 -13.88
CA GLU A 112 -33.36 -9.80 -13.96
C GLU A 112 -32.49 -9.18 -15.07
N GLU A 113 -33.09 -8.80 -16.19
CA GLU A 113 -32.38 -8.18 -17.32
C GLU A 113 -31.86 -6.78 -16.96
N ASP A 114 -32.63 -5.97 -16.24
CA ASP A 114 -32.16 -4.68 -15.73
C ASP A 114 -30.92 -4.84 -14.84
N PHE A 115 -30.95 -5.86 -13.96
CA PHE A 115 -29.81 -6.17 -13.10
C PHE A 115 -28.59 -6.62 -13.91
N ILE A 116 -28.77 -7.52 -14.89
CA ILE A 116 -27.69 -7.98 -15.76
C ILE A 116 -27.11 -6.79 -16.55
N ASN A 117 -27.94 -5.92 -17.11
CA ASN A 117 -27.51 -4.76 -17.88
C ASN A 117 -26.71 -3.77 -17.04
N VAL A 118 -27.10 -3.49 -15.81
CA VAL A 118 -26.34 -2.59 -14.94
C VAL A 118 -25.01 -3.20 -14.53
N MET A 119 -24.96 -4.50 -14.28
CA MET A 119 -23.74 -5.21 -13.93
C MET A 119 -22.76 -5.32 -15.11
N LYS A 120 -23.26 -5.60 -16.30
CA LYS A 120 -22.44 -5.82 -17.50
C LYS A 120 -22.06 -4.52 -18.20
N GLU A 121 -23.00 -3.61 -18.32
CA GLU A 121 -22.89 -2.43 -19.18
C GLU A 121 -22.91 -1.12 -18.38
N GLY A 122 -23.21 -1.16 -17.07
CA GLY A 122 -23.45 0.04 -16.29
C GLY A 122 -24.65 0.85 -16.79
N ILE A 123 -25.66 0.22 -17.43
CA ILE A 123 -26.88 0.86 -17.90
C ILE A 123 -28.00 0.57 -16.91
N ARG A 124 -28.62 1.63 -16.40
CA ARG A 124 -29.72 1.56 -15.45
C ARG A 124 -31.08 1.36 -16.17
N PRO A 125 -32.14 0.93 -15.46
CA PRO A 125 -33.47 0.77 -16.07
C PRO A 125 -34.05 2.04 -16.73
N ASP A 126 -33.64 3.23 -16.26
CA ASP A 126 -33.99 4.52 -16.85
C ASP A 126 -33.17 4.89 -18.08
N GLY A 127 -32.29 3.99 -18.56
CA GLY A 127 -31.37 4.22 -19.67
C GLY A 127 -30.16 5.07 -19.32
N SER A 128 -30.05 5.57 -18.11
CA SER A 128 -28.90 6.41 -17.70
C SER A 128 -27.66 5.55 -17.42
N ASN A 129 -26.46 6.14 -17.61
CA ASN A 129 -25.20 5.47 -17.32
C ASN A 129 -24.84 5.58 -15.83
N SER A 130 -24.35 4.48 -15.26
CA SER A 130 -23.74 4.45 -13.94
C SER A 130 -22.39 5.18 -13.96
N PHE A 131 -22.01 5.74 -12.81
CA PHE A 131 -20.65 6.23 -12.62
C PHE A 131 -19.68 5.06 -12.43
N PRO A 132 -18.41 5.17 -12.87
CA PRO A 132 -17.43 4.09 -12.75
C PRO A 132 -16.96 3.81 -11.31
N ALA A 133 -17.45 4.57 -10.31
CA ALA A 133 -17.38 4.20 -8.90
C ALA A 133 -18.16 2.90 -8.60
N PHE A 134 -19.18 2.58 -9.40
CA PHE A 134 -19.75 1.25 -9.49
C PHE A 134 -18.90 0.39 -10.45
N PRO A 135 -18.32 -0.73 -10.02
CA PRO A 135 -17.27 -1.42 -10.76
C PRO A 135 -17.77 -2.31 -11.93
N TYR A 136 -18.75 -1.83 -12.72
CA TYR A 136 -19.27 -2.54 -13.90
C TYR A 136 -18.19 -2.89 -14.92
N VAL A 137 -17.11 -2.13 -14.98
CA VAL A 137 -15.97 -2.39 -15.86
C VAL A 137 -15.27 -3.72 -15.56
N TYR A 138 -15.39 -4.23 -14.34
CA TYR A 138 -14.91 -5.53 -13.90
C TYR A 138 -16.05 -6.56 -13.94
N PHE A 139 -17.23 -6.19 -13.46
CA PHE A 139 -18.40 -7.07 -13.45
C PHE A 139 -18.86 -7.49 -14.85
N ASN A 140 -18.46 -6.74 -15.87
CA ASN A 140 -18.59 -7.14 -17.27
C ASN A 140 -18.03 -8.53 -17.55
N ARG A 141 -16.99 -8.97 -16.80
CA ARG A 141 -16.36 -10.31 -16.93
C ARG A 141 -17.19 -11.43 -16.31
N VAL A 142 -18.14 -11.12 -15.42
CA VAL A 142 -18.95 -12.12 -14.72
C VAL A 142 -19.94 -12.75 -15.71
N THR A 143 -20.05 -14.08 -15.69
CA THR A 143 -20.97 -14.79 -16.59
C THR A 143 -22.43 -14.45 -16.31
N LYS A 144 -23.27 -14.48 -17.33
CA LYS A 144 -24.71 -14.26 -17.15
C LYS A 144 -25.35 -15.29 -16.20
N SER A 145 -24.83 -16.52 -16.19
CA SER A 145 -25.30 -17.54 -15.25
C SER A 145 -25.05 -17.13 -13.80
N ASP A 146 -23.83 -16.69 -13.49
CA ASP A 146 -23.48 -16.26 -12.14
C ASP A 146 -24.25 -14.97 -11.72
N LEU A 147 -24.48 -14.05 -12.66
CA LEU A 147 -25.34 -12.87 -12.40
C LEU A 147 -26.77 -13.25 -12.09
N LYS A 148 -27.34 -14.30 -12.71
CA LYS A 148 -28.67 -14.81 -12.38
C LYS A 148 -28.71 -15.42 -10.97
N ASP A 149 -27.69 -16.16 -10.58
CA ASP A 149 -27.60 -16.71 -9.23
C ASP A 149 -27.44 -15.57 -8.18
N LEU A 150 -26.61 -14.56 -8.47
CA LEU A 150 -26.47 -13.37 -7.64
C LEU A 150 -27.82 -12.62 -7.52
N TRP A 151 -28.54 -12.46 -8.62
CA TRP A 151 -29.89 -11.89 -8.62
C TRP A 151 -30.85 -12.69 -7.75
N ALA A 152 -30.84 -14.03 -7.86
CA ALA A 152 -31.68 -14.90 -7.05
C ALA A 152 -31.43 -14.69 -5.54
N TYR A 153 -30.17 -14.50 -5.14
CA TYR A 153 -29.82 -14.17 -3.75
C TYR A 153 -30.33 -12.79 -3.32
N LEU A 154 -30.08 -11.73 -4.13
CA LEU A 154 -30.54 -10.37 -3.82
C LEU A 154 -32.09 -10.27 -3.75
N ARG A 155 -32.78 -11.17 -4.43
CA ARG A 155 -34.27 -11.28 -4.32
C ARG A 155 -34.70 -12.05 -3.08
N ALA A 156 -33.84 -12.83 -2.44
CA ALA A 156 -34.13 -13.65 -1.27
C ALA A 156 -33.78 -12.97 0.06
N ILE A 157 -32.94 -11.92 0.06
CA ILE A 157 -32.62 -11.18 1.27
C ILE A 157 -33.83 -10.35 1.76
N PRO A 158 -33.88 -10.00 3.08
CA PRO A 158 -34.95 -9.17 3.60
C PRO A 158 -35.02 -7.79 2.93
N PRO A 159 -36.19 -7.31 2.52
CA PRO A 159 -36.37 -5.95 2.01
C PRO A 159 -36.18 -4.92 3.13
N VAL A 160 -35.47 -3.84 2.83
CA VAL A 160 -35.29 -2.70 3.73
C VAL A 160 -35.75 -1.43 3.04
N ASN A 161 -36.72 -0.74 3.62
CA ASN A 161 -37.16 0.55 3.10
C ASN A 161 -36.21 1.64 3.63
N ARG A 162 -35.31 2.11 2.75
CA ARG A 162 -34.37 3.19 3.01
C ARG A 162 -34.17 4.04 1.76
N GLU A 163 -34.46 5.31 1.85
CA GLU A 163 -34.28 6.24 0.73
C GLU A 163 -32.81 6.36 0.31
N ASN A 164 -32.60 6.38 -0.99
CA ASN A 164 -31.26 6.56 -1.59
C ASN A 164 -30.85 8.02 -1.50
N LYS A 165 -29.69 8.26 -0.93
CA LYS A 165 -29.07 9.58 -0.88
C LYS A 165 -28.47 9.95 -2.25
N GLY A 166 -28.69 11.17 -2.70
CA GLY A 166 -28.10 11.68 -3.94
C GLY A 166 -26.60 11.92 -3.80
N ASN A 167 -25.85 11.66 -4.87
CA ASN A 167 -24.42 11.94 -4.92
C ASN A 167 -24.14 13.45 -4.81
N THR A 168 -23.07 13.84 -4.11
CA THR A 168 -22.61 15.23 -4.02
C THR A 168 -21.40 15.45 -4.90
N LEU A 169 -21.65 15.64 -6.20
CA LEU A 169 -20.61 15.80 -7.21
C LEU A 169 -20.65 17.23 -7.74
N PRO A 170 -19.50 17.95 -7.84
CA PRO A 170 -19.42 19.26 -8.49
C PRO A 170 -19.62 19.14 -10.01
N PHE A 171 -20.03 20.23 -10.63
CA PHE A 171 -20.02 20.32 -12.10
C PHE A 171 -18.56 20.27 -12.62
N PRO A 172 -18.25 19.53 -13.72
CA PRO A 172 -19.18 18.78 -14.58
C PRO A 172 -19.36 17.30 -14.18
N ALA A 173 -18.75 16.82 -13.09
CA ALA A 173 -18.81 15.42 -12.67
C ALA A 173 -20.24 14.92 -12.35
N ASN A 174 -21.19 15.82 -12.02
CA ASN A 174 -22.59 15.51 -11.78
C ASN A 174 -23.42 15.25 -13.05
N VAL A 175 -22.83 15.50 -14.24
CA VAL A 175 -23.56 15.33 -15.51
C VAL A 175 -23.48 13.88 -15.96
N ARG A 176 -24.59 13.12 -15.82
CA ARG A 176 -24.62 11.69 -16.20
C ARG A 176 -24.30 11.44 -17.69
N LEU A 177 -24.65 12.36 -18.58
CA LEU A 177 -24.30 12.24 -20.00
C LEU A 177 -22.79 12.17 -20.22
N ALA A 178 -21.98 12.82 -19.36
CA ALA A 178 -20.52 12.74 -19.43
C ALA A 178 -20.01 11.30 -19.21
N GLN A 179 -20.76 10.46 -18.53
CA GLN A 179 -20.41 9.04 -18.31
C GLN A 179 -20.47 8.23 -19.61
N TYR A 180 -21.28 8.64 -20.58
CA TYR A 180 -21.25 8.03 -21.91
C TYR A 180 -19.91 8.30 -22.63
N GLY A 181 -19.43 9.54 -22.54
CA GLY A 181 -18.11 9.89 -23.07
C GLY A 181 -16.96 9.13 -22.34
N TRP A 182 -17.06 9.00 -21.02
CA TRP A 182 -16.10 8.21 -20.25
C TRP A 182 -16.08 6.74 -20.69
N LYS A 183 -17.25 6.14 -20.92
CA LYS A 183 -17.36 4.75 -21.41
C LYS A 183 -16.74 4.58 -22.79
N ILE A 184 -16.95 5.54 -23.71
CA ILE A 184 -16.32 5.49 -25.03
C ILE A 184 -14.78 5.48 -24.95
N LEU A 185 -14.21 6.18 -23.96
CA LEU A 185 -12.75 6.31 -23.82
C LEU A 185 -12.12 5.14 -23.04
N PHE A 186 -12.82 4.57 -22.06
CA PHE A 186 -12.20 3.71 -21.06
C PHE A 186 -12.93 2.39 -20.81
N PHE A 187 -14.13 2.20 -21.33
CA PHE A 187 -14.87 0.96 -21.20
C PHE A 187 -14.95 0.26 -22.55
N TYR A 188 -14.53 -0.98 -22.56
CA TYR A 188 -14.55 -1.84 -23.74
C TYR A 188 -15.61 -2.93 -23.56
N PRO A 189 -16.86 -2.70 -24.03
CA PRO A 189 -17.96 -3.62 -23.80
C PRO A 189 -17.80 -4.96 -24.52
N ASP A 190 -16.92 -5.04 -25.49
CA ASP A 190 -16.57 -6.28 -26.22
C ASP A 190 -15.71 -7.26 -25.40
N ARG A 191 -15.23 -6.88 -24.21
CA ARG A 191 -14.59 -7.83 -23.29
C ARG A 191 -15.55 -8.97 -22.92
N GLY A 192 -16.84 -8.67 -22.67
CA GLY A 192 -17.88 -9.65 -22.41
C GLY A 192 -17.62 -10.58 -21.25
N ASP A 193 -18.24 -11.76 -21.28
CA ASP A 193 -18.03 -12.80 -20.27
C ASP A 193 -16.56 -13.28 -20.26
N PHE A 194 -16.11 -13.70 -19.10
CA PHE A 194 -14.79 -14.33 -18.98
C PHE A 194 -14.74 -15.59 -19.85
N VAL A 195 -13.71 -15.68 -20.66
CA VAL A 195 -13.44 -16.88 -21.49
C VAL A 195 -12.23 -17.60 -20.90
N PRO A 196 -12.38 -18.86 -20.47
CA PRO A 196 -11.26 -19.62 -19.95
C PRO A 196 -10.15 -19.79 -21.00
N ASP A 197 -8.90 -19.65 -20.57
CA ASP A 197 -7.72 -19.94 -21.38
C ASP A 197 -7.51 -21.47 -21.42
N PRO A 198 -7.60 -22.13 -22.60
CA PRO A 198 -7.46 -23.57 -22.70
C PRO A 198 -6.04 -24.07 -22.37
N ASP A 199 -5.04 -23.22 -22.43
CA ASP A 199 -3.64 -23.55 -22.13
C ASP A 199 -3.31 -23.44 -20.63
N LYS A 200 -4.28 -23.07 -19.80
CA LYS A 200 -4.14 -22.90 -18.36
C LYS A 200 -4.91 -23.95 -17.56
N SER A 201 -4.49 -24.16 -16.31
CA SER A 201 -5.22 -25.05 -15.40
C SER A 201 -6.62 -24.50 -15.10
N ALA A 202 -7.53 -25.40 -14.70
CA ALA A 202 -8.85 -25.00 -14.22
C ALA A 202 -8.76 -24.07 -13.00
N ALA A 203 -7.81 -24.31 -12.10
CA ALA A 203 -7.55 -23.44 -10.94
C ALA A 203 -7.08 -22.05 -11.39
N TRP A 204 -6.15 -21.97 -12.32
CA TRP A 204 -5.71 -20.69 -12.88
C TRP A 204 -6.89 -19.90 -13.49
N ASN A 205 -7.69 -20.55 -14.32
CA ASN A 205 -8.87 -19.93 -14.93
C ASN A 205 -9.88 -19.46 -13.89
N ARG A 206 -10.09 -20.24 -12.82
CA ARG A 206 -10.97 -19.86 -11.72
C ARG A 206 -10.42 -18.64 -10.97
N GLY A 207 -9.12 -18.60 -10.69
CA GLY A 207 -8.44 -17.45 -10.08
C GLY A 207 -8.54 -16.20 -10.94
N ALA A 208 -8.30 -16.32 -12.27
CA ALA A 208 -8.46 -15.22 -13.23
C ALA A 208 -9.88 -14.69 -13.23
N TYR A 209 -10.87 -15.57 -13.28
CA TYR A 209 -12.29 -15.20 -13.24
C TYR A 209 -12.66 -14.39 -12.00
N ILE A 210 -12.18 -14.80 -10.82
CA ILE A 210 -12.44 -14.09 -9.57
C ILE A 210 -11.74 -12.72 -9.58
N VAL A 211 -10.44 -12.67 -9.88
CA VAL A 211 -9.62 -11.45 -9.79
C VAL A 211 -10.06 -10.39 -10.81
N GLU A 212 -10.39 -10.80 -12.04
CA GLU A 212 -10.79 -9.92 -13.13
C GLU A 212 -12.28 -9.53 -13.07
N GLY A 213 -13.10 -10.35 -12.42
CA GLY A 213 -14.55 -10.20 -12.30
C GLY A 213 -14.99 -9.67 -10.94
N LEU A 214 -15.69 -10.51 -10.18
CA LEU A 214 -16.32 -10.10 -8.92
C LEU A 214 -15.33 -9.58 -7.87
N GLY A 215 -14.16 -10.17 -7.76
CA GLY A 215 -13.13 -9.72 -6.82
C GLY A 215 -12.53 -8.35 -7.15
N HIS A 216 -12.71 -7.84 -8.37
CA HIS A 216 -12.28 -6.51 -8.87
C HIS A 216 -10.96 -5.99 -8.28
N CYS A 217 -9.99 -6.88 -8.03
CA CYS A 217 -8.72 -6.57 -7.35
C CYS A 217 -7.95 -5.42 -8.01
N SER A 218 -8.09 -5.29 -9.34
CA SER A 218 -7.48 -4.22 -10.12
C SER A 218 -8.00 -2.83 -9.73
N MET A 219 -9.20 -2.69 -9.18
CA MET A 219 -9.74 -1.40 -8.72
C MET A 219 -8.83 -0.75 -7.67
N CYS A 220 -8.27 -1.55 -6.76
CA CYS A 220 -7.38 -1.08 -5.71
C CYS A 220 -5.89 -1.31 -6.03
N HIS A 221 -5.56 -2.33 -6.83
CA HIS A 221 -4.17 -2.72 -7.07
C HIS A 221 -3.60 -2.27 -8.43
N THR A 222 -4.36 -1.51 -9.23
CA THR A 222 -3.88 -0.95 -10.51
C THR A 222 -3.93 0.58 -10.47
N PRO A 223 -2.85 1.30 -10.83
CA PRO A 223 -2.87 2.75 -10.86
C PRO A 223 -3.98 3.30 -11.75
N MET A 224 -4.60 4.40 -11.34
CA MET A 224 -5.62 5.10 -12.11
C MET A 224 -5.06 6.36 -12.78
N ASN A 225 -5.69 6.75 -13.87
CA ASN A 225 -5.45 8.06 -14.50
C ASN A 225 -6.26 9.17 -13.81
N LEU A 226 -6.10 10.42 -14.27
CA LEU A 226 -6.81 11.58 -13.70
C LEU A 226 -8.34 11.52 -13.85
N LEU A 227 -8.86 10.67 -14.73
CA LEU A 227 -10.30 10.46 -14.95
C LEU A 227 -10.84 9.20 -14.23
N GLY A 228 -10.03 8.60 -13.35
CA GLY A 228 -10.43 7.45 -12.55
C GLY A 228 -10.46 6.11 -13.30
N ALA A 229 -9.93 6.06 -14.53
CA ALA A 229 -9.81 4.80 -15.27
C ALA A 229 -8.49 4.10 -14.96
N SER A 230 -8.51 2.78 -14.87
CA SER A 230 -7.32 1.95 -14.66
C SER A 230 -6.32 2.12 -15.81
N LYS A 231 -5.03 2.12 -15.47
CA LYS A 231 -3.92 2.06 -16.41
C LYS A 231 -3.56 0.60 -16.64
N ASP A 232 -4.12 -0.01 -17.68
CA ASP A 232 -3.98 -1.44 -17.97
C ASP A 232 -2.52 -1.88 -18.15
N GLU A 233 -1.65 -0.96 -18.58
CA GLU A 233 -0.21 -1.23 -18.68
C GLU A 233 0.44 -1.49 -17.30
N TYR A 234 -0.23 -1.10 -16.19
CA TYR A 234 0.23 -1.29 -14.81
C TYR A 234 -0.69 -2.20 -14.01
N TYR A 235 -1.30 -3.15 -14.70
CA TYR A 235 -2.26 -4.08 -14.11
C TYR A 235 -1.68 -4.77 -12.87
N LEU A 236 -2.35 -4.61 -11.72
CA LEU A 236 -2.02 -5.18 -10.41
C LEU A 236 -0.65 -4.79 -9.82
N THR A 237 -0.03 -3.69 -10.29
CA THR A 237 1.29 -3.25 -9.79
C THR A 237 1.24 -2.36 -8.56
N GLY A 238 0.05 -2.14 -8.01
CA GLY A 238 -0.18 -1.37 -6.78
C GLY A 238 -0.42 0.12 -7.00
N GLN A 239 -1.09 0.75 -6.05
CA GLN A 239 -1.34 2.19 -6.01
C GLN A 239 -1.64 2.69 -4.59
N LEU A 240 -1.66 4.01 -4.41
CA LEU A 240 -2.12 4.65 -3.17
C LEU A 240 -3.64 4.84 -3.23
N ILE A 241 -4.37 4.28 -2.25
CA ILE A 241 -5.82 4.42 -2.10
C ILE A 241 -6.13 4.84 -0.66
N GLU A 242 -6.89 5.92 -0.48
CA GLU A 242 -7.34 6.42 0.84
C GLU A 242 -6.22 6.58 1.87
N GLY A 243 -5.00 6.89 1.42
CA GLY A 243 -3.82 7.00 2.28
C GLY A 243 -3.11 5.68 2.58
N TYR A 244 -3.63 4.56 2.13
CA TYR A 244 -3.01 3.23 2.23
C TYR A 244 -2.39 2.81 0.89
N TRP A 245 -1.30 2.08 0.97
CA TRP A 245 -0.69 1.49 -0.21
C TRP A 245 -1.26 0.11 -0.49
N ALA A 246 -2.00 -0.04 -1.60
CA ALA A 246 -2.32 -1.34 -2.17
C ALA A 246 -1.07 -1.87 -2.89
N PRO A 247 -0.44 -2.97 -2.43
CA PRO A 247 0.85 -3.42 -2.98
C PRO A 247 0.76 -4.00 -4.40
N ASP A 248 1.92 -4.18 -5.03
CA ASP A 248 2.08 -5.01 -6.23
C ASP A 248 1.74 -6.46 -5.87
N ILE A 249 0.69 -7.00 -6.48
CA ILE A 249 0.23 -8.39 -6.30
C ILE A 249 0.45 -9.25 -7.55
N THR A 250 1.32 -8.80 -8.46
CA THR A 250 1.80 -9.60 -9.60
C THR A 250 2.85 -10.62 -9.18
N SER A 251 3.31 -11.43 -10.13
CA SER A 251 4.40 -12.40 -9.92
C SER A 251 5.66 -11.77 -9.29
N ARG A 252 5.91 -10.50 -9.55
CA ARG A 252 7.03 -9.76 -8.98
C ARG A 252 6.80 -9.37 -7.52
N GLY A 253 5.66 -8.75 -7.22
CA GLY A 253 5.32 -8.37 -5.83
C GLY A 253 5.18 -9.59 -4.92
N LEU A 254 4.81 -10.74 -5.49
CA LEU A 254 4.63 -12.01 -4.81
C LEU A 254 5.79 -13.00 -5.03
N GLU A 255 6.95 -12.56 -5.52
CA GLU A 255 8.05 -13.44 -5.93
C GLU A 255 8.46 -14.41 -4.82
N THR A 256 8.68 -13.91 -3.62
CA THR A 256 9.13 -14.70 -2.46
C THR A 256 8.00 -15.43 -1.72
N ALA A 257 6.74 -15.07 -1.99
CA ALA A 257 5.59 -15.69 -1.35
C ALA A 257 5.25 -17.04 -1.99
N ARG A 258 4.94 -18.04 -1.18
CA ARG A 258 4.34 -19.29 -1.66
C ARG A 258 2.84 -19.11 -1.86
N ARG A 259 2.21 -19.89 -2.76
CA ARG A 259 0.77 -19.78 -3.06
C ARG A 259 -0.10 -19.86 -1.81
N TYR A 260 0.16 -20.78 -0.90
CA TYR A 260 -0.60 -20.90 0.35
C TYR A 260 -0.45 -19.66 1.25
N GLN A 261 0.71 -18.98 1.25
CA GLN A 261 0.90 -17.76 2.03
C GLN A 261 0.07 -16.58 1.47
N VAL A 262 -0.14 -16.55 0.16
CA VAL A 262 -1.05 -15.59 -0.48
C VAL A 262 -2.50 -15.91 -0.12
N ALA A 263 -2.88 -17.19 -0.17
CA ALA A 263 -4.22 -17.64 0.21
C ALA A 263 -4.52 -17.39 1.71
N ASP A 264 -3.54 -17.61 2.59
CA ASP A 264 -3.67 -17.36 4.03
C ASP A 264 -4.00 -15.89 4.36
N VAL A 265 -3.56 -14.91 3.53
CA VAL A 265 -3.91 -13.50 3.72
C VAL A 265 -5.42 -13.29 3.74
N PHE A 266 -6.13 -14.03 2.90
CA PHE A 266 -7.59 -13.95 2.82
C PHE A 266 -8.27 -14.59 4.03
N ALA A 267 -7.73 -15.69 4.54
CA ALA A 267 -8.33 -16.45 5.63
C ALA A 267 -8.11 -15.81 7.02
N ASP A 268 -6.91 -15.28 7.29
CA ASP A 268 -6.53 -14.83 8.64
C ASP A 268 -6.25 -13.32 8.75
N SER A 269 -6.43 -12.56 7.67
CA SER A 269 -6.16 -11.11 7.62
C SER A 269 -4.75 -10.71 8.06
N LYS A 270 -3.78 -11.62 7.94
CA LYS A 270 -2.38 -11.35 8.23
C LYS A 270 -1.62 -11.02 6.96
N LEU A 271 -0.60 -10.17 7.07
CA LEU A 271 0.35 -9.96 5.98
C LEU A 271 1.06 -11.28 5.62
N ILE A 272 1.49 -11.42 4.36
CA ILE A 272 2.15 -12.64 3.83
C ILE A 272 3.30 -13.13 4.74
N ASN A 273 4.05 -12.22 5.34
CA ASN A 273 5.15 -12.53 6.25
C ASN A 273 4.71 -12.72 7.72
N LYS A 274 3.40 -12.67 8.00
CA LYS A 274 2.80 -12.72 9.34
C LYS A 274 3.32 -11.64 10.32
N ALA A 275 3.98 -10.59 9.81
CA ALA A 275 4.57 -9.53 10.63
C ALA A 275 3.53 -8.51 11.14
N GLY A 276 2.30 -8.59 10.70
CA GLY A 276 1.21 -7.69 11.11
C GLY A 276 -0.11 -8.05 10.43
N ASP A 277 -1.13 -7.27 10.75
CA ASP A 277 -2.47 -7.40 10.17
C ASP A 277 -2.60 -6.62 8.87
N VAL A 278 -3.49 -7.09 7.99
CA VAL A 278 -3.99 -6.31 6.86
C VAL A 278 -4.79 -5.13 7.39
N ARG A 279 -4.63 -3.96 6.81
CA ARG A 279 -5.21 -2.71 7.32
C ARG A 279 -5.87 -1.87 6.23
N GLY A 280 -6.59 -0.82 6.68
CA GLY A 280 -7.29 0.11 5.82
C GLY A 280 -8.37 -0.58 4.97
N PRO A 281 -8.69 -0.07 3.79
CA PRO A 281 -9.73 -0.63 2.94
C PRO A 281 -9.59 -2.13 2.65
N MET A 282 -8.34 -2.64 2.58
CA MET A 282 -8.12 -4.08 2.38
C MET A 282 -8.55 -4.92 3.59
N ALA A 283 -8.51 -4.39 4.81
CA ALA A 283 -9.03 -5.09 5.99
C ALA A 283 -10.55 -5.26 5.93
N ASP A 284 -11.26 -4.22 5.48
CA ASP A 284 -12.70 -4.26 5.29
C ASP A 284 -13.09 -5.25 4.19
N VAL A 285 -12.39 -5.22 3.03
CA VAL A 285 -12.56 -6.20 1.95
C VAL A 285 -12.29 -7.62 2.45
N ASN A 286 -11.24 -7.81 3.25
CA ASN A 286 -10.93 -9.12 3.79
C ASN A 286 -12.04 -9.62 4.72
N HIS A 287 -12.47 -8.78 5.66
CA HIS A 287 -13.51 -9.13 6.62
C HIS A 287 -14.85 -9.46 5.95
N ASN A 288 -15.29 -8.61 5.03
CA ASN A 288 -16.64 -8.71 4.44
C ASN A 288 -16.72 -9.63 3.21
N SER A 289 -15.59 -9.93 2.57
CA SER A 289 -15.53 -10.62 1.29
C SER A 289 -14.56 -11.81 1.32
N LEU A 290 -13.25 -11.55 1.35
CA LEU A 290 -12.26 -12.58 1.04
C LEU A 290 -12.16 -13.66 2.11
N SER A 291 -12.48 -13.37 3.38
CA SER A 291 -12.56 -14.38 4.46
C SER A 291 -13.65 -15.43 4.24
N HIS A 292 -14.62 -15.16 3.39
CA HIS A 292 -15.66 -16.11 2.98
C HIS A 292 -15.23 -16.99 1.80
N MET A 293 -14.06 -16.71 1.22
CA MET A 293 -13.56 -17.48 0.08
C MET A 293 -13.24 -18.92 0.50
N THR A 294 -13.62 -19.88 -0.34
CA THR A 294 -13.20 -21.27 -0.12
C THR A 294 -11.69 -21.40 -0.29
N ASP A 295 -11.07 -22.36 0.40
CA ASP A 295 -9.63 -22.65 0.26
C ASP A 295 -9.23 -22.91 -1.21
N ALA A 296 -10.11 -23.57 -1.96
CA ALA A 296 -9.90 -23.83 -3.39
C ALA A 296 -9.84 -22.56 -4.22
N ASP A 297 -10.76 -21.62 -3.97
CA ASP A 297 -10.79 -20.34 -4.67
C ASP A 297 -9.64 -19.42 -4.22
N ALA A 298 -9.29 -19.41 -2.92
CA ALA A 298 -8.13 -18.68 -2.41
C ALA A 298 -6.81 -19.15 -3.06
N MET A 299 -6.63 -20.47 -3.18
CA MET A 299 -5.48 -21.06 -3.87
C MET A 299 -5.49 -20.79 -5.37
N ALA A 300 -6.67 -20.77 -6.00
CA ALA A 300 -6.84 -20.43 -7.41
C ALA A 300 -6.46 -18.96 -7.68
N VAL A 301 -6.93 -18.04 -6.85
CA VAL A 301 -6.54 -16.62 -6.88
C VAL A 301 -5.02 -16.48 -6.72
N ALA A 302 -4.41 -17.16 -5.75
CA ALA A 302 -2.97 -17.13 -5.55
C ALA A 302 -2.19 -17.68 -6.75
N GLU A 303 -2.70 -18.73 -7.42
CA GLU A 303 -2.10 -19.27 -8.65
C GLU A 303 -2.13 -18.25 -9.78
N TYR A 304 -3.28 -17.62 -10.01
CA TYR A 304 -3.41 -16.58 -11.04
C TYR A 304 -2.49 -15.39 -10.76
N LEU A 305 -2.55 -14.78 -9.56
CA LEU A 305 -1.77 -13.60 -9.19
C LEU A 305 -0.26 -13.84 -9.38
N LYS A 306 0.25 -15.00 -8.95
CA LYS A 306 1.65 -15.35 -9.13
C LYS A 306 2.06 -15.61 -10.58
N SER A 307 1.13 -15.71 -11.50
CA SER A 307 1.38 -15.87 -12.94
C SER A 307 1.34 -14.54 -13.71
N VAL A 308 0.69 -13.51 -13.15
CA VAL A 308 0.56 -12.20 -13.78
C VAL A 308 1.92 -11.54 -13.90
N LYS A 309 2.38 -11.30 -15.14
CA LYS A 309 3.65 -10.61 -15.37
C LYS A 309 3.50 -9.13 -15.05
N SER A 310 4.36 -8.62 -14.19
CA SER A 310 4.43 -7.18 -13.93
C SER A 310 4.92 -6.44 -15.17
N LYS A 311 4.07 -5.60 -15.73
CA LYS A 311 4.48 -4.59 -16.71
C LYS A 311 4.80 -3.31 -15.95
N GLN A 312 5.95 -3.28 -15.26
CA GLN A 312 6.31 -2.02 -14.63
C GLN A 312 6.80 -1.00 -15.65
N PRO A 313 6.37 0.24 -15.48
CA PRO A 313 6.79 1.34 -16.36
C PRO A 313 8.25 1.71 -16.18
N TYR A 314 8.88 1.15 -15.16
CA TYR A 314 10.21 1.53 -14.76
C TYR A 314 11.05 0.28 -14.55
N ASP A 315 12.07 0.08 -15.34
CA ASP A 315 13.21 -0.73 -14.95
C ASP A 315 13.74 -0.16 -13.63
N ALA A 316 14.06 -1.03 -12.66
CA ALA A 316 14.58 -0.58 -11.36
C ALA A 316 15.84 0.30 -11.52
N ALA A 317 16.58 0.12 -12.61
CA ALA A 317 17.70 0.96 -13.02
C ALA A 317 17.25 2.36 -13.46
N ASP A 318 16.15 2.48 -14.21
CA ASP A 318 15.62 3.77 -14.69
C ASP A 318 15.02 4.60 -13.56
N ILE A 319 14.41 3.97 -12.55
CA ILE A 319 13.88 4.68 -11.38
C ILE A 319 15.01 5.31 -10.57
N LYS A 320 16.14 4.62 -10.40
CA LYS A 320 17.29 5.14 -9.67
C LYS A 320 17.93 6.35 -10.36
N ALA A 321 17.89 6.42 -11.68
CA ALA A 321 18.51 7.48 -12.47
C ALA A 321 17.62 8.72 -12.64
N SER A 322 16.27 8.60 -12.61
CA SER A 322 15.34 9.63 -13.08
C SER A 322 14.49 10.30 -12.00
N GLN A 323 14.45 9.80 -10.77
CA GLN A 323 13.59 10.36 -9.71
C GLN A 323 14.39 10.97 -8.55
N PRO A 324 13.92 12.10 -7.99
CA PRO A 324 14.48 12.63 -6.75
C PRO A 324 14.40 11.58 -5.63
N ARG A 325 15.46 11.48 -4.83
CA ARG A 325 15.57 10.53 -3.71
C ARG A 325 14.34 10.49 -2.78
N LEU A 326 13.73 11.65 -2.51
CA LEU A 326 12.53 11.71 -1.67
C LEU A 326 11.30 11.06 -2.30
N LYS A 327 11.14 11.13 -3.63
CA LYS A 327 10.04 10.46 -4.33
C LYS A 327 10.22 8.95 -4.32
N ARG A 328 11.46 8.48 -4.45
CA ARG A 328 11.79 7.07 -4.27
C ARG A 328 11.50 6.61 -2.84
N GLY A 329 11.90 7.40 -1.85
CA GLY A 329 11.65 7.14 -0.43
C GLY A 329 10.15 7.07 -0.11
N GLU A 330 9.33 7.91 -0.72
CA GLU A 330 7.87 7.86 -0.60
C GLU A 330 7.31 6.52 -1.06
N GLN A 331 7.72 6.05 -2.22
CA GLN A 331 7.27 4.75 -2.74
C GLN A 331 7.66 3.60 -1.81
N VAL A 332 8.90 3.59 -1.34
CA VAL A 332 9.38 2.55 -0.42
C VAL A 332 8.66 2.62 0.93
N PHE A 333 8.44 3.82 1.45
CA PHE A 333 7.70 4.01 2.69
C PHE A 333 6.30 3.39 2.62
N TRP A 334 5.54 3.71 1.57
CA TRP A 334 4.20 3.20 1.40
C TRP A 334 4.15 1.71 1.08
N ASN A 335 5.23 1.14 0.53
CA ASN A 335 5.32 -0.30 0.24
C ASN A 335 5.68 -1.16 1.47
N ALA A 336 6.43 -0.62 2.42
CA ALA A 336 7.06 -1.46 3.45
C ALA A 336 7.04 -0.88 4.87
N CYS A 337 6.91 0.44 5.04
CA CYS A 337 7.11 1.08 6.32
C CYS A 337 5.82 1.61 6.95
N ASN A 338 4.81 1.89 6.13
CA ASN A 338 3.55 2.53 6.51
C ASN A 338 2.79 1.75 7.59
N ALA A 339 2.76 0.43 7.52
CA ALA A 339 2.03 -0.43 8.44
C ALA A 339 2.36 -0.14 9.92
N CYS A 340 3.62 0.21 10.21
CA CYS A 340 4.03 0.53 11.58
C CYS A 340 4.17 2.04 11.82
N HIS A 341 4.69 2.78 10.83
CA HIS A 341 5.08 4.18 11.02
C HIS A 341 3.96 5.20 10.77
N VAL A 342 2.80 4.80 10.25
CA VAL A 342 1.63 5.70 10.17
C VAL A 342 0.98 5.81 11.55
N ASP A 343 0.67 4.69 12.18
CA ASP A 343 -0.12 4.63 13.42
C ASP A 343 0.70 4.42 14.71
N GLY A 344 2.00 4.15 14.58
CA GLY A 344 2.90 3.95 15.72
C GLY A 344 2.85 2.54 16.29
N GLU A 345 2.56 1.55 15.46
CA GLU A 345 2.49 0.15 15.86
C GLU A 345 3.80 -0.36 16.46
N ALA A 346 3.69 -1.27 17.41
CA ALA A 346 4.82 -1.84 18.14
C ALA A 346 5.82 -0.81 18.69
N GLY A 347 5.37 0.44 18.93
CA GLY A 347 6.20 1.54 19.41
C GLY A 347 6.99 2.25 18.31
N ALA A 348 6.65 2.05 17.03
CA ALA A 348 7.28 2.77 15.93
C ALA A 348 7.02 4.28 16.02
N PRO A 349 8.00 5.14 15.76
CA PRO A 349 7.77 6.58 15.72
C PRO A 349 6.87 6.92 14.52
N ARG A 350 5.79 7.65 14.79
CA ARG A 350 4.79 8.01 13.77
C ARG A 350 5.36 8.96 12.73
N LEU A 351 4.91 8.82 11.48
CA LEU A 351 5.33 9.64 10.33
C LEU A 351 5.25 11.16 10.62
N LYS A 352 4.21 11.61 11.35
CA LYS A 352 3.97 13.03 11.65
C LYS A 352 4.41 13.46 13.04
N ASP A 353 5.12 12.62 13.79
CA ASP A 353 5.60 12.94 15.12
C ASP A 353 6.92 13.74 15.06
N SER A 354 6.79 15.04 14.80
CA SER A 354 7.92 15.96 14.65
C SER A 354 8.87 15.94 15.84
N ASP A 355 8.34 15.94 17.06
CA ASP A 355 9.16 16.00 18.27
C ASP A 355 9.98 14.73 18.48
N ASN A 356 9.40 13.58 18.17
CA ASN A 356 10.08 12.30 18.28
C ASN A 356 11.21 12.18 17.25
N TRP A 357 10.93 12.52 15.98
CA TRP A 357 11.93 12.47 14.92
C TRP A 357 13.03 13.52 15.13
N TRP A 358 12.68 14.74 15.52
CA TRP A 358 13.66 15.79 15.80
C TRP A 358 14.59 15.40 16.95
N ARG A 359 14.05 14.87 18.06
CA ARG A 359 14.84 14.36 19.19
C ARG A 359 15.79 13.25 18.76
N ARG A 360 15.34 12.31 17.93
CA ARG A 360 16.20 11.23 17.42
C ARG A 360 17.37 11.76 16.59
N LEU A 361 17.12 12.77 15.75
CA LEU A 361 18.16 13.41 14.93
C LEU A 361 19.12 14.27 15.74
N GLN A 362 18.70 14.79 16.89
CA GLN A 362 19.61 15.49 17.82
C GLN A 362 20.48 14.52 18.63
N GLN A 363 19.96 13.35 18.96
CA GLN A 363 20.64 12.35 19.79
C GLN A 363 21.52 11.38 19.00
N ARG A 364 21.30 11.23 17.71
CA ARG A 364 21.97 10.22 16.87
C ARG A 364 22.29 10.78 15.49
N PRO A 365 23.43 10.37 14.90
CA PRO A 365 23.71 10.70 13.50
C PRO A 365 22.67 10.04 12.59
N VAL A 366 22.40 10.69 11.46
CA VAL A 366 21.46 10.17 10.45
C VAL A 366 21.80 8.75 10.00
N SER A 367 23.09 8.44 9.88
CA SER A 367 23.59 7.11 9.56
C SER A 367 23.14 6.02 10.54
N ALA A 368 22.90 6.36 11.80
CA ALA A 368 22.32 5.42 12.76
C ALA A 368 20.85 5.12 12.46
N LEU A 369 20.07 6.11 12.01
CA LEU A 369 18.68 5.88 11.60
C LEU A 369 18.61 5.03 10.32
N TYR A 370 19.48 5.26 9.36
CA TYR A 370 19.61 4.41 8.18
C TYR A 370 19.93 2.97 8.55
N ARG A 371 20.93 2.78 9.41
CA ARG A 371 21.36 1.46 9.88
C ARG A 371 20.24 0.73 10.61
N HIS A 372 19.51 1.41 11.51
CA HIS A 372 18.35 0.81 12.20
C HIS A 372 17.28 0.36 11.21
N ALA A 373 17.04 1.15 10.17
CA ALA A 373 16.07 0.79 9.15
C ALA A 373 16.55 -0.38 8.27
N VAL A 374 17.85 -0.43 7.93
CA VAL A 374 18.43 -1.49 7.09
C VAL A 374 18.59 -2.81 7.86
N GLN A 375 19.06 -2.76 9.10
CA GLN A 375 19.42 -3.95 9.89
C GLN A 375 18.30 -4.41 10.83
N GLY A 376 17.30 -3.57 11.06
CA GLY A 376 16.29 -3.73 12.10
C GLY A 376 16.73 -3.12 13.43
N PHE A 377 15.76 -2.80 14.28
CA PHE A 377 16.01 -2.21 15.60
C PHE A 377 14.83 -2.46 16.55
N ASN A 378 15.06 -3.13 17.66
CA ASN A 378 14.03 -3.58 18.59
C ASN A 378 12.93 -4.39 17.86
N ASN A 379 11.68 -3.89 17.87
CA ASN A 379 10.56 -4.53 17.18
C ASN A 379 10.52 -4.23 15.66
N MET A 380 11.38 -3.35 15.17
CA MET A 380 11.45 -3.04 13.74
C MET A 380 12.24 -4.13 13.01
N PRO A 381 11.63 -4.85 12.06
CA PRO A 381 12.36 -5.84 11.26
C PRO A 381 13.36 -5.17 10.32
N ALA A 382 14.39 -5.91 9.93
CA ALA A 382 15.35 -5.46 8.94
C ALA A 382 14.63 -5.00 7.66
N ARG A 383 15.02 -3.84 7.14
CA ARG A 383 14.43 -3.20 5.94
C ARG A 383 12.92 -2.97 6.03
N GLY A 384 12.35 -2.90 7.24
CA GLY A 384 10.90 -2.82 7.41
C GLY A 384 10.16 -4.04 6.83
N ALA A 385 10.82 -5.22 6.81
CA ALA A 385 10.38 -6.43 6.12
C ALA A 385 10.31 -6.33 4.58
N CYS A 386 10.86 -5.30 3.97
CA CYS A 386 10.97 -5.20 2.50
C CYS A 386 12.09 -6.09 1.98
N VAL A 387 11.75 -7.25 1.46
CA VAL A 387 12.73 -8.23 0.94
C VAL A 387 13.39 -7.80 -0.38
N THR A 388 12.76 -6.92 -1.15
CA THR A 388 13.24 -6.46 -2.46
C THR A 388 13.93 -5.09 -2.42
N CYS A 389 13.87 -4.38 -1.28
CA CYS A 389 14.48 -3.07 -1.16
C CYS A 389 16.01 -3.17 -1.07
N THR A 390 16.70 -2.33 -1.82
CA THR A 390 18.13 -2.11 -1.65
C THR A 390 18.39 -1.26 -0.39
N THR A 391 19.63 -1.19 0.05
CA THR A 391 20.01 -0.31 1.16
C THR A 391 19.65 1.15 0.86
N GLU A 392 19.93 1.62 -0.36
CA GLU A 392 19.60 2.97 -0.81
C GLU A 392 18.10 3.26 -0.82
N ASP A 393 17.29 2.24 -1.13
CA ASP A 393 15.83 2.35 -1.10
C ASP A 393 15.33 2.59 0.33
N VAL A 394 15.84 1.82 1.28
CA VAL A 394 15.48 1.94 2.70
C VAL A 394 15.95 3.28 3.27
N GLU A 395 17.17 3.72 2.95
CA GLU A 395 17.68 5.02 3.34
C GLU A 395 16.85 6.17 2.76
N ALA A 396 16.42 6.04 1.50
CA ALA A 396 15.53 7.03 0.89
C ALA A 396 14.16 7.10 1.58
N ALA A 397 13.63 5.95 2.05
CA ALA A 397 12.40 5.92 2.84
C ALA A 397 12.57 6.62 4.19
N VAL A 398 13.71 6.47 4.85
CA VAL A 398 14.03 7.22 6.08
C VAL A 398 14.07 8.72 5.80
N ASP A 399 14.69 9.17 4.71
CA ASP A 399 14.71 10.58 4.32
C ASP A 399 13.29 11.12 4.07
N TYR A 400 12.44 10.33 3.44
CA TYR A 400 11.04 10.69 3.24
C TYR A 400 10.28 10.86 4.55
N ILE A 401 10.42 9.90 5.49
CA ILE A 401 9.81 9.98 6.82
C ILE A 401 10.27 11.25 7.52
N ILE A 402 11.57 11.52 7.55
CA ILE A 402 12.15 12.69 8.19
C ILE A 402 11.61 13.98 7.54
N LYS A 403 11.56 14.05 6.20
CA LYS A 403 11.01 15.21 5.48
C LYS A 403 9.53 15.45 5.82
N LYS A 404 8.74 14.41 5.99
CA LYS A 404 7.32 14.51 6.34
C LYS A 404 7.10 14.86 7.81
N ALA A 405 8.01 14.45 8.68
CA ALA A 405 7.94 14.71 10.11
C ALA A 405 8.42 16.11 10.50
N LEU A 406 9.48 16.60 9.88
CA LEU A 406 10.11 17.84 10.26
C LEU A 406 9.41 19.08 9.69
N THR A 407 9.48 20.19 10.45
CA THR A 407 9.15 21.52 9.92
C THR A 407 10.16 21.94 8.85
N ASP A 408 9.85 22.94 8.03
CA ASP A 408 10.76 23.41 6.99
C ASP A 408 12.09 23.94 7.56
N SER A 409 12.08 24.56 8.73
CA SER A 409 13.31 25.01 9.41
C SER A 409 14.15 23.83 9.89
N GLN A 410 13.54 22.85 10.52
CA GLN A 410 14.21 21.62 10.96
C GLN A 410 14.75 20.81 9.77
N TRP A 411 13.98 20.74 8.67
CA TRP A 411 14.41 20.08 7.46
C TRP A 411 15.65 20.73 6.82
N ARG A 412 15.72 22.07 6.81
CA ARG A 412 16.93 22.77 6.33
C ARG A 412 18.14 22.42 7.18
N ILE A 413 18.01 22.45 8.51
CA ILE A 413 19.10 22.07 9.42
C ILE A 413 19.54 20.62 9.16
N TYR A 414 18.58 19.70 8.95
CA TYR A 414 18.86 18.31 8.61
C TYR A 414 19.62 18.19 7.30
N THR A 415 19.14 18.83 6.21
CA THR A 415 19.77 18.75 4.90
C THR A 415 21.13 19.43 4.85
N ASP A 416 21.35 20.47 5.64
CA ASP A 416 22.65 21.12 5.75
C ASP A 416 23.66 20.23 6.49
N LYS A 417 23.21 19.45 7.45
CA LYS A 417 24.05 18.41 8.10
C LYS A 417 24.33 17.21 7.19
N VAL A 418 23.41 16.85 6.28
CA VAL A 418 23.54 15.75 5.32
C VAL A 418 24.28 16.20 4.04
N LYS A 419 24.26 17.49 3.74
CA LYS A 419 24.98 18.10 2.60
C LYS A 419 26.49 18.20 2.77
N VAL A 420 27.05 17.69 3.87
CA VAL A 420 28.48 17.39 3.86
C VAL A 420 28.70 16.41 2.70
N PRO A 421 29.48 16.77 1.68
CA PRO A 421 29.51 16.02 0.44
C PRO A 421 29.91 14.58 0.73
N ARG A 422 29.15 13.60 0.24
CA ARG A 422 29.78 12.36 -0.24
C ARG A 422 30.60 12.78 -1.47
N THR A 423 31.69 13.45 -1.26
CA THR A 423 32.75 13.44 -2.22
C THR A 423 33.18 11.99 -2.34
N GLU A 424 33.00 11.46 -3.54
CA GLU A 424 33.72 10.28 -3.99
C GLU A 424 35.09 10.25 -3.36
N ALA A 425 35.46 9.07 -2.85
CA ALA A 425 36.67 8.78 -2.14
C ALA A 425 37.90 9.54 -2.69
N THR A 426 38.19 10.69 -2.10
CA THR A 426 39.46 11.35 -2.20
C THR A 426 39.84 11.81 -0.80
N ASN A 427 40.74 11.08 -0.17
CA ASN A 427 41.28 11.24 1.19
C ASN A 427 40.34 10.79 2.31
N THR A 428 39.96 9.52 2.34
CA THR A 428 39.63 8.86 3.59
C THR A 428 40.89 8.74 4.41
N THR A 429 41.00 9.55 5.48
CA THR A 429 41.87 9.20 6.60
C THR A 429 41.43 7.80 7.01
N THR A 430 42.27 6.80 6.79
CA THR A 430 41.88 5.40 7.05
C THR A 430 41.55 5.27 8.53
N GLY A 431 40.61 4.40 8.93
CA GLY A 431 40.26 4.16 10.34
C GLY A 431 41.55 3.88 11.16
N LYS A 432 42.57 3.27 10.55
CA LYS A 432 43.92 3.10 11.10
C LYS A 432 44.60 4.44 11.42
N GLN A 433 44.50 5.43 10.55
CA GLN A 433 45.11 6.74 10.77
C GLN A 433 44.44 7.47 11.91
N VAL A 434 43.12 7.50 11.94
CA VAL A 434 42.32 8.10 13.03
C VAL A 434 42.66 7.42 14.36
N TYR A 435 42.78 6.08 14.36
CA TYR A 435 43.21 5.32 15.52
C TYR A 435 44.57 5.79 16.01
N GLN A 436 45.56 5.84 15.12
CA GLN A 436 46.93 6.23 15.44
C GLN A 436 47.03 7.64 16.00
N ASP A 437 46.27 8.58 15.44
CA ASP A 437 46.34 10.00 15.81
C ASP A 437 45.62 10.31 17.12
N SER A 438 44.59 9.52 17.51
CA SER A 438 43.69 9.90 18.60
C SER A 438 43.41 8.79 19.63
N CYS A 439 43.48 7.52 19.26
CA CYS A 439 43.03 6.41 20.11
C CYS A 439 44.20 5.59 20.66
N ALA A 440 45.33 5.49 19.90
CA ALA A 440 46.47 4.64 20.19
C ALA A 440 47.10 4.93 21.55
N THR A 441 47.14 6.20 21.97
CA THR A 441 47.71 6.63 23.25
C THR A 441 47.20 5.84 24.45
N CYS A 442 45.91 5.45 24.42
CA CYS A 442 45.28 4.67 25.49
C CYS A 442 45.14 3.18 25.10
N HIS A 443 44.75 2.91 23.85
CA HIS A 443 44.39 1.57 23.43
C HIS A 443 45.56 0.68 22.98
N ASP A 444 46.77 1.20 22.76
CA ASP A 444 47.97 0.38 22.55
C ASP A 444 48.46 -0.27 23.85
N GLN A 445 48.38 0.44 24.94
CA GLN A 445 48.98 0.03 26.22
C GLN A 445 47.97 -0.26 27.32
N GLY A 446 46.64 -0.13 27.06
CA GLY A 446 45.59 -0.35 28.07
C GLY A 446 45.53 0.71 29.16
N LYS A 447 46.00 1.93 28.89
CA LYS A 447 45.99 3.03 29.86
C LYS A 447 44.56 3.34 30.33
N LEU A 448 44.43 3.62 31.60
CA LEU A 448 43.15 3.96 32.24
C LEU A 448 42.07 2.88 32.11
N GLY A 449 42.47 1.63 31.87
CA GLY A 449 41.54 0.51 31.66
C GLY A 449 40.99 0.38 30.22
N ALA A 450 41.59 1.07 29.25
CA ALA A 450 41.21 0.96 27.85
C ALA A 450 41.50 -0.47 27.33
N PRO A 451 40.59 -1.09 26.56
CA PRO A 451 40.85 -2.40 25.95
C PRO A 451 41.96 -2.27 24.93
N VAL A 452 42.98 -3.15 25.04
CA VAL A 452 44.17 -3.13 24.19
C VAL A 452 43.82 -3.56 22.77
N LEU A 453 44.32 -2.85 21.76
CA LEU A 453 44.15 -3.18 20.35
C LEU A 453 44.56 -4.62 20.07
N GLY A 454 43.68 -5.39 19.38
CA GLY A 454 43.94 -6.79 19.04
C GLY A 454 43.81 -7.79 20.19
N ASN A 455 43.56 -7.34 21.43
CA ASN A 455 43.35 -8.25 22.56
C ASN A 455 41.94 -8.84 22.51
N LYS A 456 41.80 -10.01 21.91
CA LYS A 456 40.54 -10.70 21.69
C LYS A 456 39.71 -10.90 22.98
N GLN A 457 40.37 -11.20 24.09
CA GLN A 457 39.69 -11.47 25.38
C GLN A 457 39.01 -10.20 25.94
N GLN A 458 39.66 -9.04 25.81
CA GLN A 458 39.13 -7.77 26.25
C GLN A 458 38.04 -7.22 25.32
N TRP A 459 38.17 -7.51 24.01
CA TRP A 459 37.22 -7.04 23.01
C TRP A 459 35.99 -7.90 22.86
N ALA A 460 36.05 -9.23 23.07
CA ALA A 460 34.92 -10.13 22.86
C ALA A 460 33.64 -9.69 23.60
N PRO A 461 33.66 -9.31 24.91
CA PRO A 461 32.45 -8.84 25.60
C PRO A 461 31.96 -7.47 25.11
N LEU A 462 32.81 -6.69 24.45
CA LEU A 462 32.44 -5.42 23.84
C LEU A 462 31.81 -5.65 22.47
N LEU A 463 32.41 -6.53 21.65
CA LEU A 463 31.96 -6.88 20.30
C LEU A 463 30.70 -7.76 20.30
N SER A 464 30.35 -8.36 21.44
CA SER A 464 29.04 -9.04 21.63
C SER A 464 27.90 -8.05 21.84
N LYS A 465 28.21 -6.79 22.18
CA LYS A 465 27.21 -5.71 22.25
C LYS A 465 26.90 -5.19 20.84
N ASN A 466 25.71 -4.58 20.70
CA ASN A 466 25.38 -3.90 19.47
C ASN A 466 26.44 -2.80 19.17
N PHE A 467 26.87 -2.70 17.91
CA PHE A 467 27.81 -1.67 17.46
C PHE A 467 27.41 -0.25 17.85
N ASP A 468 26.11 0.05 17.83
CA ASP A 468 25.63 1.36 18.26
C ASP A 468 25.97 1.70 19.71
N VAL A 469 26.04 0.69 20.58
CA VAL A 469 26.46 0.88 21.98
C VAL A 469 27.95 1.23 22.04
N LEU A 470 28.78 0.55 21.25
CA LEU A 470 30.22 0.86 21.17
C LEU A 470 30.46 2.25 20.59
N LEU A 471 29.78 2.56 19.50
CA LEU A 471 29.87 3.86 18.86
C LEU A 471 29.36 4.99 19.76
N HIS A 472 28.23 4.79 20.43
CA HIS A 472 27.68 5.76 21.38
C HIS A 472 28.70 6.03 22.48
N ASN A 473 29.24 4.98 23.09
CA ASN A 473 30.25 5.11 24.16
C ASN A 473 31.51 5.84 23.68
N THR A 474 31.92 5.60 22.42
CA THR A 474 33.06 6.28 21.83
C THR A 474 32.78 7.76 21.53
N LEU A 475 31.60 8.07 21.02
CA LEU A 475 31.21 9.43 20.67
C LEU A 475 30.95 10.31 21.90
N GLN A 476 30.36 9.74 22.95
CA GLN A 476 30.01 10.48 24.17
C GLN A 476 31.08 10.38 25.26
N GLY A 477 31.99 9.42 25.15
CA GLY A 477 32.88 9.03 26.22
C GLY A 477 32.25 7.99 27.15
N LEU A 478 33.10 7.19 27.79
CA LEU A 478 32.67 6.20 28.78
C LEU A 478 33.73 6.03 29.87
N ASN A 479 33.37 6.18 31.13
CA ASN A 479 34.30 6.14 32.26
C ASN A 479 35.50 7.13 32.05
N ASN A 480 36.70 6.59 31.92
CA ASN A 480 37.92 7.37 31.69
C ASN A 480 38.17 7.72 30.22
N MET A 481 37.35 7.22 29.30
CA MET A 481 37.46 7.50 27.87
C MET A 481 36.75 8.81 27.55
N PRO A 482 37.46 9.83 27.04
CA PRO A 482 36.85 11.10 26.66
C PRO A 482 35.97 10.92 25.41
N ALA A 483 35.06 11.87 25.21
CA ALA A 483 34.22 11.91 24.00
C ALA A 483 35.11 11.88 22.74
N LYS A 484 34.73 11.04 21.76
CA LYS A 484 35.47 10.79 20.52
C LYS A 484 36.93 10.34 20.74
N GLY A 485 37.24 9.74 21.90
CA GLY A 485 38.62 9.39 22.26
C GLY A 485 39.53 10.61 22.44
N GLY A 486 38.96 11.81 22.68
CA GLY A 486 39.71 13.07 22.76
C GLY A 486 39.96 13.74 21.41
N CYS A 487 39.52 13.18 20.30
CA CYS A 487 39.69 13.79 18.98
C CYS A 487 38.68 14.96 18.78
N THR A 488 39.18 16.18 18.87
CA THR A 488 38.33 17.39 18.70
C THR A 488 37.98 17.70 17.25
N SER A 489 38.83 17.25 16.30
CA SER A 489 38.67 17.48 14.86
C SER A 489 37.94 16.33 14.13
N CYS A 490 37.81 15.16 14.76
CA CYS A 490 37.19 14.00 14.12
C CYS A 490 35.69 14.20 13.91
N THR A 491 35.25 13.87 12.70
CA THR A 491 33.83 13.69 12.38
C THR A 491 33.29 12.40 13.02
N GLY A 492 31.97 12.21 13.00
CA GLY A 492 31.38 10.94 13.44
C GLY A 492 31.84 9.76 12.56
N GLU A 493 32.08 10.00 11.27
CA GLU A 493 32.53 8.99 10.31
C GLU A 493 33.99 8.58 10.58
N ASP A 494 34.85 9.52 10.95
CA ASP A 494 36.22 9.22 11.35
C ASP A 494 36.25 8.31 12.59
N VAL A 495 35.39 8.59 13.57
CA VAL A 495 35.25 7.76 14.77
C VAL A 495 34.72 6.37 14.42
N ILE A 496 33.73 6.27 13.54
CA ILE A 496 33.19 5.00 13.03
C ILE A 496 34.31 4.19 12.37
N ALA A 497 35.07 4.80 11.50
CA ALA A 497 36.19 4.14 10.81
C ALA A 497 37.25 3.63 11.79
N ALA A 498 37.57 4.41 12.83
CA ALA A 498 38.53 3.99 13.86
C ALA A 498 37.97 2.83 14.74
N VAL A 499 36.69 2.86 15.11
CA VAL A 499 36.05 1.77 15.87
C VAL A 499 36.01 0.48 15.04
N LYS A 500 35.70 0.57 13.74
CA LYS A 500 35.76 -0.57 12.82
C LYS A 500 37.17 -1.15 12.75
N TYR A 501 38.16 -0.32 12.54
CA TYR A 501 39.55 -0.76 12.50
C TYR A 501 39.93 -1.51 13.78
N MET A 502 39.59 -0.99 14.97
CA MET A 502 39.89 -1.64 16.24
C MET A 502 39.17 -2.99 16.40
N ALA A 503 37.90 -3.08 15.94
CA ALA A 503 37.14 -4.31 15.96
C ALA A 503 37.72 -5.38 15.04
N GLU A 504 38.14 -5.00 13.83
CA GLU A 504 38.82 -5.86 12.85
C GLU A 504 40.15 -6.41 13.38
N GLN A 505 40.91 -5.62 14.14
CA GLN A 505 42.12 -6.08 14.77
C GLN A 505 41.86 -7.11 15.88
N ALA A 506 40.72 -7.05 16.55
CA ALA A 506 40.37 -7.99 17.59
C ALA A 506 39.72 -9.30 17.05
N GLU A 507 38.92 -9.21 15.99
CA GLU A 507 38.27 -10.36 15.32
C GLU A 507 38.40 -10.26 13.78
N PRO A 508 39.56 -10.59 13.20
CA PRO A 508 39.84 -10.34 11.77
C PRO A 508 38.96 -11.10 10.79
N ASN A 509 38.29 -12.17 11.23
CA ASN A 509 37.49 -13.03 10.37
C ASN A 509 35.97 -12.67 10.41
N LYS A 510 35.60 -11.64 11.13
CA LYS A 510 34.22 -11.17 11.22
C LYS A 510 33.97 -10.09 10.20
N ASP A 511 32.86 -10.19 9.50
CA ASP A 511 32.46 -9.16 8.54
C ASP A 511 31.89 -7.95 9.27
N TYR A 512 32.61 -6.85 9.20
CA TYR A 512 32.23 -5.55 9.75
C TYR A 512 31.76 -4.55 8.67
N SER A 513 31.53 -5.00 7.44
CA SER A 513 31.10 -4.15 6.33
C SER A 513 29.75 -3.48 6.62
N LEU A 514 28.96 -4.11 7.48
CA LEU A 514 27.65 -3.63 7.90
C LEU A 514 27.69 -2.74 9.18
N TRP A 515 28.88 -2.51 9.76
CA TRP A 515 29.05 -1.69 10.97
C TRP A 515 29.21 -0.22 10.66
#